data_628e7c4d6131bcb30f81e71b687d4c24
#
_entry.id   628e7c4d6131bcb30f81e71b687d4c24
#
_cell.length_a   1.000
_cell.length_b   1.000
_cell.length_c   1.000
_cell.angle_alpha   90.00
_cell.angle_beta   90.00
_cell.angle_gamma   90.00
#
_symmetry.space_group_name_H-M   'P 1'
#
loop_
_entity.id
_entity.type
_entity.pdbx_description
1 polymer ?
#
loop_
_entity_poly.entity_id
_entity_poly.type
_entity_poly.pdbx_seq_one_letter_code
_entity_poly.pdbx_strand_id
1 'polypeptide(L)'
;GYEISLLKENRDPTIEELDDAAPNNPVQCMEGAGHKSMFNSKALEKIGVYTAADASKYPEGDVEVKDGKLTGMVYGITCFLLWSKVGYSENDMTRAAMLSNDDMLRAGLTSIHDMGAFDKPSYHTMQKLCRERKFKPRVYMALHSVYGKPFSKEDNAHFLDLGFQTGLGDEYFRVGSCKFMIDGGSSGPSCYTREPYDHDPTMHREKAWEREEVADYIKLINDAECQATAHAIGDGAVEFMVEGYEKAFKDNPRPDLRHRIEHCTLVDQDLIDRMAKMNICPSVNAGIVAKNGGSYMRFYGERNKYFGALKSMIEAGIKCSLQSDSPSGPYGFECIDGAVNRYDRVRNVQCDTTQAVSLMEAIRIATINGAYGSFEEDIKGSLENGKLADMIVLDRDILEMDKFDLYKVKVDLTMIDGEICYVRDEVKGEF
;
A
#
# COMPACT_ATOMS: atom_id res chain seq x y z
N GLY A 1 4.29 -6.68 -12.94
CA GLY A 1 5.11 -7.41 -11.98
C GLY A 1 5.22 -8.89 -12.34
N TYR A 2 6.22 -9.57 -11.83
CA TYR A 2 6.34 -11.01 -11.93
C TYR A 2 6.46 -11.62 -10.52
N GLU A 3 6.14 -12.91 -10.40
CA GLU A 3 6.34 -13.68 -9.17
C GLU A 3 7.15 -14.92 -9.51
N ILE A 4 8.27 -15.13 -8.82
CA ILE A 4 9.19 -16.25 -9.05
C ILE A 4 8.44 -17.59 -8.99
N SER A 5 7.56 -17.74 -8.01
CA SER A 5 6.79 -18.98 -7.79
C SER A 5 5.80 -19.32 -8.92
N LEU A 6 5.52 -18.35 -9.80
CA LEU A 6 4.65 -18.54 -10.97
C LEU A 6 5.45 -18.70 -12.27
N LEU A 7 6.78 -18.52 -12.23
CA LEU A 7 7.64 -18.73 -13.38
C LEU A 7 8.03 -20.21 -13.48
N LYS A 8 8.07 -20.72 -14.70
CA LYS A 8 8.50 -22.10 -14.97
C LYS A 8 9.95 -22.34 -14.51
N GLU A 9 10.80 -21.33 -14.64
CA GLU A 9 12.20 -21.33 -14.26
C GLU A 9 12.40 -21.29 -12.74
N ASN A 10 11.39 -20.86 -11.98
CA ASN A 10 11.41 -20.69 -10.51
C ASN A 10 12.63 -19.89 -10.02
N ARG A 11 13.00 -18.85 -10.77
CA ARG A 11 14.09 -17.91 -10.48
C ARG A 11 13.81 -16.54 -11.08
N ASP A 12 14.58 -15.54 -10.64
CA ASP A 12 14.57 -14.23 -11.29
C ASP A 12 15.12 -14.33 -12.73
N PRO A 13 14.67 -13.45 -13.66
CA PRO A 13 15.34 -13.27 -14.95
C PRO A 13 16.81 -12.86 -14.74
N THR A 14 17.66 -13.05 -15.73
CA THR A 14 19.04 -12.54 -15.68
C THR A 14 19.18 -11.29 -16.52
N ILE A 15 20.26 -10.51 -16.27
CA ILE A 15 20.56 -9.31 -17.04
C ILE A 15 20.76 -9.65 -18.53
N GLU A 16 21.42 -10.78 -18.82
CA GLU A 16 21.68 -11.25 -20.17
C GLU A 16 20.38 -11.60 -20.90
N GLU A 17 19.44 -12.28 -20.23
CA GLU A 17 18.12 -12.60 -20.81
C GLU A 17 17.34 -11.33 -21.18
N LEU A 18 17.43 -10.28 -20.33
CA LEU A 18 16.76 -9.02 -20.62
C LEU A 18 17.48 -8.19 -21.69
N ASP A 19 18.82 -8.25 -21.75
CA ASP A 19 19.62 -7.60 -22.81
C ASP A 19 19.35 -8.25 -24.17
N ASP A 20 19.26 -9.58 -24.23
CA ASP A 20 18.92 -10.30 -25.45
C ASP A 20 17.50 -10.00 -25.94
N ALA A 21 16.54 -9.92 -25.02
CA ALA A 21 15.15 -9.62 -25.34
C ALA A 21 14.94 -8.15 -25.81
N ALA A 22 15.71 -7.20 -25.28
CA ALA A 22 15.55 -5.79 -25.58
C ALA A 22 16.91 -5.05 -25.57
N PRO A 23 17.77 -5.29 -26.58
CA PRO A 23 19.14 -4.79 -26.60
C PRO A 23 19.24 -3.25 -26.69
N ASN A 24 18.20 -2.60 -27.19
CA ASN A 24 18.19 -1.16 -27.43
C ASN A 24 17.33 -0.33 -26.49
N ASN A 25 16.53 -1.00 -25.64
CA ASN A 25 15.59 -0.32 -24.75
C ASN A 25 15.92 -0.61 -23.27
N PRO A 26 15.77 0.36 -22.37
CA PRO A 26 15.80 0.09 -20.95
C PRO A 26 14.62 -0.82 -20.56
N VAL A 27 14.90 -1.88 -19.81
CA VAL A 27 13.91 -2.84 -19.32
C VAL A 27 14.03 -2.95 -17.82
N GLN A 28 12.91 -2.87 -17.15
CA GLN A 28 12.73 -3.17 -15.74
C GLN A 28 11.66 -4.25 -15.59
N CYS A 29 12.03 -5.39 -15.03
CA CYS A 29 11.08 -6.39 -14.57
C CYS A 29 10.96 -6.25 -13.04
N MET A 30 9.86 -5.65 -12.58
CA MET A 30 9.60 -5.47 -11.16
C MET A 30 8.93 -6.73 -10.60
N GLU A 31 9.40 -7.22 -9.47
CA GLU A 31 8.75 -8.30 -8.71
C GLU A 31 7.43 -7.81 -8.14
N GLY A 32 6.48 -8.71 -7.89
CA GLY A 32 5.11 -8.38 -7.53
C GLY A 32 4.95 -7.52 -6.27
N ALA A 33 5.88 -7.61 -5.31
CA ALA A 33 5.88 -6.76 -4.11
C ALA A 33 6.43 -5.34 -4.37
N GLY A 34 7.10 -5.10 -5.50
CA GLY A 34 7.63 -3.79 -5.84
C GLY A 34 8.96 -3.42 -5.16
N HIS A 35 9.54 -4.29 -4.33
CA HIS A 35 10.76 -4.00 -3.57
C HIS A 35 12.05 -4.56 -4.19
N LYS A 36 11.96 -5.28 -5.29
CA LYS A 36 13.10 -5.66 -6.11
C LYS A 36 12.75 -5.66 -7.58
N SER A 37 13.75 -5.43 -8.41
CA SER A 37 13.59 -5.41 -9.86
C SER A 37 14.82 -5.96 -10.54
N MET A 38 14.61 -6.69 -11.63
CA MET A 38 15.68 -7.01 -12.56
C MET A 38 15.74 -5.92 -13.64
N PHE A 39 16.90 -5.28 -13.78
CA PHE A 39 17.21 -4.27 -14.77
C PHE A 39 18.11 -4.90 -15.86
N ASN A 40 17.87 -4.55 -17.10
CA ASN A 40 18.87 -4.82 -18.13
C ASN A 40 19.99 -3.76 -18.13
N SER A 41 21.05 -3.98 -18.91
CA SER A 41 22.19 -3.05 -18.98
C SER A 41 21.76 -1.62 -19.34
N LYS A 42 20.80 -1.44 -20.24
CA LYS A 42 20.28 -0.14 -20.64
C LYS A 42 19.51 0.58 -19.52
N ALA A 43 18.80 -0.15 -18.69
CA ALA A 43 18.11 0.40 -17.53
C ALA A 43 19.10 0.84 -16.44
N LEU A 44 20.13 0.04 -16.17
CA LEU A 44 21.23 0.41 -15.26
C LEU A 44 21.97 1.68 -15.76
N GLU A 45 22.34 1.74 -17.05
CA GLU A 45 22.94 2.94 -17.66
C GLU A 45 22.03 4.17 -17.45
N LYS A 46 20.72 4.00 -17.60
CA LYS A 46 19.75 5.11 -17.46
C LYS A 46 19.73 5.72 -16.06
N ILE A 47 19.94 4.91 -15.03
CA ILE A 47 20.06 5.39 -13.65
C ILE A 47 21.50 5.78 -13.27
N GLY A 48 22.48 5.66 -14.16
CA GLY A 48 23.87 6.08 -13.94
C GLY A 48 24.78 4.99 -13.40
N VAL A 49 24.39 3.71 -13.55
CA VAL A 49 25.18 2.54 -13.18
C VAL A 49 25.77 1.91 -14.46
N TYR A 50 27.05 2.10 -14.68
CA TYR A 50 27.78 1.59 -15.83
C TYR A 50 28.71 0.44 -15.47
N THR A 51 29.19 0.42 -14.24
CA THR A 51 30.15 -0.55 -13.71
C THR A 51 29.78 -0.97 -12.29
N ALA A 52 30.34 -2.08 -11.80
CA ALA A 52 30.17 -2.51 -10.42
C ALA A 52 30.59 -1.45 -9.38
N ALA A 53 31.58 -0.61 -9.71
CA ALA A 53 32.00 0.49 -8.81
C ALA A 53 30.91 1.56 -8.62
N ASP A 54 30.01 1.72 -9.57
CA ASP A 54 28.93 2.71 -9.49
C ASP A 54 27.86 2.32 -8.47
N ALA A 55 27.79 1.05 -8.07
CA ALA A 55 26.86 0.58 -7.05
C ALA A 55 27.03 1.33 -5.72
N SER A 56 28.24 1.78 -5.39
CA SER A 56 28.53 2.57 -4.19
C SER A 56 27.88 3.97 -4.15
N LYS A 57 27.28 4.42 -5.25
CA LYS A 57 26.53 5.68 -5.32
C LYS A 57 25.12 5.56 -4.74
N TYR A 58 24.68 4.33 -4.47
CA TYR A 58 23.34 3.97 -3.97
C TYR A 58 23.43 3.40 -2.55
N PRO A 59 22.31 3.27 -1.82
CA PRO A 59 22.31 2.59 -0.53
C PRO A 59 22.98 1.23 -0.62
N GLU A 60 23.68 0.82 0.44
CA GLU A 60 24.42 -0.43 0.46
C GLU A 60 23.49 -1.62 0.21
N GLY A 61 23.80 -2.41 -0.83
CA GLY A 61 23.01 -3.58 -1.22
C GLY A 61 21.89 -3.31 -2.23
N ASP A 62 21.52 -2.05 -2.49
CA ASP A 62 20.44 -1.73 -3.43
C ASP A 62 20.78 -2.10 -4.87
N VAL A 63 22.03 -1.99 -5.29
CA VAL A 63 22.51 -2.44 -6.61
C VAL A 63 23.41 -3.65 -6.40
N GLU A 64 22.93 -4.82 -6.81
CA GLU A 64 23.64 -6.07 -6.54
C GLU A 64 24.89 -6.24 -7.41
N VAL A 65 26.01 -6.53 -6.74
CA VAL A 65 27.28 -6.88 -7.36
C VAL A 65 27.72 -8.25 -6.86
N LYS A 66 27.91 -9.21 -7.77
CA LYS A 66 28.47 -10.54 -7.46
C LYS A 66 29.73 -10.79 -8.29
N ASP A 67 30.78 -11.27 -7.67
CA ASP A 67 32.08 -11.55 -8.32
C ASP A 67 32.61 -10.37 -9.16
N GLY A 68 32.40 -9.14 -8.65
CA GLY A 68 32.82 -7.90 -9.31
C GLY A 68 32.00 -7.51 -10.55
N LYS A 69 30.84 -8.11 -10.77
CA LYS A 69 29.96 -7.85 -11.89
C LYS A 69 28.56 -7.41 -11.41
N LEU A 70 27.96 -6.48 -12.15
CA LEU A 70 26.55 -6.13 -11.98
C LEU A 70 25.69 -7.36 -12.37
N THR A 71 24.74 -7.74 -11.52
CA THR A 71 23.79 -8.82 -11.79
C THR A 71 22.53 -8.36 -12.49
N GLY A 72 22.28 -7.04 -12.49
CA GLY A 72 21.01 -6.45 -12.92
C GLY A 72 19.96 -6.38 -11.82
N MET A 73 20.16 -7.04 -10.67
CA MET A 73 19.25 -6.99 -9.55
C MET A 73 19.40 -5.66 -8.81
N VAL A 74 18.26 -5.00 -8.60
CA VAL A 74 18.14 -3.74 -7.88
C VAL A 74 17.07 -3.90 -6.80
N TYR A 75 17.33 -3.40 -5.61
CA TYR A 75 16.46 -3.52 -4.44
C TYR A 75 15.98 -2.15 -3.96
N GLY A 76 15.01 -2.19 -3.06
CA GLY A 76 14.53 -1.05 -2.30
C GLY A 76 14.04 0.10 -3.17
N ILE A 77 14.26 1.30 -2.67
CA ILE A 77 13.83 2.54 -3.33
C ILE A 77 14.51 2.78 -4.68
N THR A 78 15.71 2.24 -4.87
CA THR A 78 16.47 2.35 -6.12
C THR A 78 15.72 1.74 -7.30
N CYS A 79 14.81 0.78 -7.06
CA CYS A 79 13.90 0.24 -8.07
C CYS A 79 13.08 1.31 -8.79
N PHE A 80 12.69 2.37 -8.08
CA PHE A 80 11.81 3.43 -8.62
C PHE A 80 12.55 4.52 -9.38
N LEU A 81 13.89 4.58 -9.28
CA LEU A 81 14.69 5.61 -9.95
C LEU A 81 14.55 5.60 -11.48
N LEU A 82 14.36 4.42 -12.07
CA LEU A 82 14.18 4.33 -13.52
C LEU A 82 12.94 5.10 -13.97
N TRP A 83 11.85 5.04 -13.22
CA TRP A 83 10.61 5.75 -13.54
C TRP A 83 10.82 7.25 -13.61
N SER A 84 11.57 7.81 -12.64
CA SER A 84 11.90 9.25 -12.65
C SER A 84 12.78 9.66 -13.82
N LYS A 85 13.65 8.76 -14.31
CA LYS A 85 14.58 9.02 -15.42
C LYS A 85 13.96 8.83 -16.80
N VAL A 86 13.00 7.92 -16.93
CA VAL A 86 12.23 7.70 -18.16
C VAL A 86 11.18 8.80 -18.30
N GLY A 87 10.51 9.16 -17.20
CA GLY A 87 9.42 10.12 -17.16
C GLY A 87 8.15 9.60 -17.86
N TYR A 88 7.01 10.05 -17.35
CA TYR A 88 5.72 9.83 -18.03
C TYR A 88 5.15 11.19 -18.43
N SER A 89 4.59 11.26 -19.62
CA SER A 89 3.87 12.47 -20.05
C SER A 89 2.55 12.61 -19.28
N GLU A 90 2.00 13.84 -19.23
CA GLU A 90 0.66 14.09 -18.67
C GLU A 90 -0.41 13.22 -19.38
N ASN A 91 -0.24 12.95 -20.67
CA ASN A 91 -1.13 12.05 -21.41
C ASN A 91 -1.02 10.60 -20.93
N ASP A 92 0.18 10.10 -20.65
CA ASP A 92 0.38 8.74 -20.13
C ASP A 92 -0.25 8.62 -18.75
N MET A 93 -0.04 9.59 -17.86
CA MET A 93 -0.62 9.63 -16.53
C MET A 93 -2.15 9.73 -16.58
N THR A 94 -2.70 10.57 -17.48
CA THR A 94 -4.14 10.67 -17.70
C THR A 94 -4.73 9.34 -18.16
N ARG A 95 -4.09 8.69 -19.13
CA ARG A 95 -4.54 7.39 -19.63
C ARG A 95 -4.49 6.31 -18.53
N ALA A 96 -3.41 6.26 -17.77
CA ALA A 96 -3.26 5.32 -16.65
C ALA A 96 -4.36 5.53 -15.59
N ALA A 97 -4.59 6.79 -15.19
CA ALA A 97 -5.64 7.12 -14.22
C ALA A 97 -7.04 6.73 -14.74
N MET A 98 -7.34 6.94 -16.02
CA MET A 98 -8.64 6.57 -16.57
C MET A 98 -8.84 5.06 -16.69
N LEU A 99 -7.79 4.29 -16.98
CA LEU A 99 -7.85 2.83 -16.92
C LEU A 99 -8.10 2.34 -15.48
N SER A 100 -7.40 2.92 -14.50
CA SER A 100 -7.63 2.63 -13.08
C SER A 100 -9.05 3.01 -12.64
N ASN A 101 -9.58 4.15 -13.11
CA ASN A 101 -10.97 4.55 -12.84
C ASN A 101 -11.96 3.44 -13.18
N ASP A 102 -11.85 2.88 -14.39
CA ASP A 102 -12.76 1.85 -14.87
C ASP A 102 -12.64 0.54 -14.08
N ASP A 103 -11.42 0.15 -13.72
CA ASP A 103 -11.18 -1.03 -12.90
C ASP A 103 -11.70 -0.85 -11.46
N MET A 104 -11.48 0.33 -10.86
CA MET A 104 -11.98 0.66 -9.52
C MET A 104 -13.50 0.68 -9.47
N LEU A 105 -14.17 1.28 -10.46
CA LEU A 105 -15.63 1.29 -10.54
C LEU A 105 -16.19 -0.13 -10.71
N ARG A 106 -15.55 -0.96 -11.52
CA ARG A 106 -15.93 -2.38 -11.70
C ARG A 106 -15.80 -3.18 -10.40
N ALA A 107 -14.82 -2.83 -9.56
CA ALA A 107 -14.62 -3.44 -8.26
C ALA A 107 -15.49 -2.86 -7.14
N GLY A 108 -16.29 -1.83 -7.43
CA GLY A 108 -17.17 -1.18 -6.45
C GLY A 108 -16.47 -0.18 -5.53
N LEU A 109 -15.32 0.34 -5.93
CA LEU A 109 -14.59 1.34 -5.13
C LEU A 109 -15.14 2.73 -5.42
N THR A 110 -15.82 3.33 -4.45
CA THR A 110 -16.36 4.69 -4.52
C THR A 110 -15.40 5.74 -3.96
N SER A 111 -14.44 5.31 -3.15
CA SER A 111 -13.38 6.15 -2.57
C SER A 111 -12.08 5.37 -2.49
N ILE A 112 -10.98 6.08 -2.66
CA ILE A 112 -9.63 5.52 -2.56
C ILE A 112 -8.72 6.43 -1.72
N HIS A 113 -7.74 5.80 -1.06
CA HIS A 113 -6.61 6.48 -0.48
C HIS A 113 -5.39 6.16 -1.35
N ASP A 114 -4.90 7.15 -2.10
CA ASP A 114 -3.69 7.00 -2.92
C ASP A 114 -2.46 7.31 -2.05
N MET A 115 -1.70 6.27 -1.73
CA MET A 115 -0.51 6.35 -0.89
C MET A 115 0.80 6.29 -1.69
N GLY A 116 0.73 6.29 -3.02
CA GLY A 116 1.87 6.02 -3.89
C GLY A 116 2.17 7.09 -4.95
N ALA A 117 1.59 8.27 -4.89
CA ALA A 117 1.94 9.33 -5.83
C ALA A 117 3.28 9.97 -5.45
N PHE A 118 4.23 9.92 -6.37
CA PHE A 118 5.62 10.25 -6.08
C PHE A 118 6.15 11.50 -6.79
N ASP A 119 5.36 12.11 -7.68
CA ASP A 119 5.83 13.22 -8.50
C ASP A 119 4.74 14.25 -8.81
N LYS A 120 5.18 15.42 -9.24
CA LYS A 120 4.30 16.52 -9.62
C LYS A 120 3.31 16.15 -10.74
N PRO A 121 3.70 15.45 -11.83
CA PRO A 121 2.75 15.00 -12.85
C PRO A 121 1.61 14.16 -12.32
N SER A 122 1.88 13.21 -11.42
CA SER A 122 0.85 12.36 -10.78
C SER A 122 -0.14 13.19 -9.99
N TYR A 123 0.34 14.06 -9.09
CA TYR A 123 -0.52 14.96 -8.31
C TYR A 123 -1.35 15.88 -9.18
N HIS A 124 -0.71 16.55 -10.15
CA HIS A 124 -1.37 17.50 -11.02
C HIS A 124 -2.45 16.83 -11.87
N THR A 125 -2.15 15.66 -12.43
CA THR A 125 -3.10 14.89 -13.25
C THR A 125 -4.30 14.45 -12.42
N MET A 126 -4.09 13.90 -11.22
CA MET A 126 -5.19 13.43 -10.37
C MET A 126 -6.08 14.60 -9.91
N GLN A 127 -5.50 15.70 -9.43
CA GLN A 127 -6.25 16.90 -9.06
C GLN A 127 -7.10 17.42 -10.21
N LYS A 128 -6.53 17.47 -11.44
CA LYS A 128 -7.25 17.92 -12.65
C LYS A 128 -8.42 17.01 -12.97
N LEU A 129 -8.20 15.69 -12.99
CA LEU A 129 -9.23 14.72 -13.34
C LEU A 129 -10.36 14.68 -12.31
N CYS A 130 -10.06 14.79 -11.02
CA CYS A 130 -11.07 14.88 -9.96
C CYS A 130 -11.88 16.19 -10.08
N ARG A 131 -11.23 17.35 -10.27
CA ARG A 131 -11.90 18.64 -10.45
C ARG A 131 -12.79 18.67 -11.70
N GLU A 132 -12.37 17.99 -12.77
CA GLU A 132 -13.14 17.84 -14.00
C GLU A 132 -14.20 16.73 -13.94
N ARG A 133 -14.32 16.03 -12.80
CA ARG A 133 -15.23 14.89 -12.57
C ARG A 133 -15.04 13.74 -13.57
N LYS A 134 -13.86 13.62 -14.15
CA LYS A 134 -13.49 12.54 -15.08
C LYS A 134 -13.05 11.29 -14.31
N PHE A 135 -12.25 11.45 -13.27
CA PHE A 135 -11.97 10.37 -12.32
C PHE A 135 -13.11 10.35 -11.29
N LYS A 136 -13.85 9.27 -11.22
CA LYS A 136 -15.10 9.19 -10.46
C LYS A 136 -14.91 8.87 -8.98
N PRO A 137 -14.08 7.86 -8.59
CA PRO A 137 -13.84 7.60 -7.17
C PRO A 137 -13.29 8.84 -6.45
N ARG A 138 -13.71 9.06 -5.21
CA ARG A 138 -13.18 10.13 -4.36
C ARG A 138 -11.77 9.79 -3.94
N VAL A 139 -10.89 10.77 -3.90
CA VAL A 139 -9.45 10.58 -3.70
C VAL A 139 -8.96 11.31 -2.45
N TYR A 140 -8.39 10.55 -1.52
CA TYR A 140 -7.56 11.04 -0.42
C TYR A 140 -6.11 10.72 -0.77
N MET A 141 -5.33 11.74 -1.20
CA MET A 141 -4.02 11.56 -1.80
C MET A 141 -2.91 11.96 -0.83
N ALA A 142 -2.11 10.98 -0.42
CA ALA A 142 -0.99 11.22 0.49
C ALA A 142 0.10 12.07 -0.18
N LEU A 143 0.71 12.96 0.59
CA LEU A 143 1.92 13.67 0.21
C LEU A 143 3.11 12.74 0.42
N HIS A 144 3.68 12.26 -0.66
CA HIS A 144 4.79 11.33 -0.62
C HIS A 144 5.96 11.90 -1.42
N SER A 145 7.08 12.11 -0.77
CA SER A 145 8.33 12.47 -1.44
C SER A 145 9.21 11.24 -1.62
N VAL A 146 9.53 10.93 -2.87
CA VAL A 146 10.38 9.78 -3.22
C VAL A 146 11.63 10.23 -3.97
N TYR A 147 11.65 11.47 -4.47
CA TYR A 147 12.69 11.94 -5.37
C TYR A 147 13.57 13.02 -4.75
N GLY A 148 14.75 12.63 -4.44
CA GLY A 148 15.81 13.45 -3.88
C GLY A 148 16.87 12.52 -3.32
N LYS A 149 17.24 12.66 -2.10
CA LYS A 149 17.66 11.51 -1.30
C LYS A 149 16.35 10.79 -1.00
N PRO A 150 16.23 9.49 -1.28
CA PRO A 150 15.00 8.78 -0.99
C PRO A 150 14.61 9.11 0.45
N PHE A 151 13.44 9.73 0.62
CA PHE A 151 12.88 10.08 1.94
C PHE A 151 13.59 11.22 2.71
N SER A 152 14.12 12.26 2.03
CA SER A 152 14.68 13.37 2.78
C SER A 152 13.61 14.13 3.56
N LYS A 153 13.89 14.44 4.82
CA LYS A 153 13.08 15.34 5.66
C LYS A 153 12.78 16.67 4.95
N GLU A 154 13.70 17.11 4.10
CA GLU A 154 13.67 18.41 3.44
C GLU A 154 12.55 18.53 2.40
N ASP A 155 12.22 17.45 1.67
CA ASP A 155 11.21 17.52 0.60
C ASP A 155 9.80 17.67 1.16
N ASN A 156 9.44 16.96 2.22
CA ASN A 156 8.14 17.11 2.87
C ASN A 156 8.09 18.34 3.82
N ALA A 157 9.22 18.79 4.35
CA ALA A 157 9.29 19.99 5.16
C ALA A 157 8.75 21.23 4.42
N HIS A 158 8.97 21.34 3.12
CA HIS A 158 8.47 22.46 2.33
C HIS A 158 6.94 22.56 2.31
N PHE A 159 6.20 21.44 2.28
CA PHE A 159 4.75 21.45 2.38
C PHE A 159 4.29 21.89 3.76
N LEU A 160 4.96 21.40 4.80
CA LEU A 160 4.64 21.73 6.18
C LEU A 160 4.94 23.19 6.50
N ASP A 161 6.06 23.72 5.99
CA ASP A 161 6.47 25.13 6.13
C ASP A 161 5.49 26.09 5.43
N LEU A 162 4.81 25.65 4.38
CA LEU A 162 3.76 26.42 3.71
C LEU A 162 2.42 26.39 4.45
N GLY A 163 2.30 25.60 5.52
CA GLY A 163 1.08 25.48 6.32
C GLY A 163 -0.01 24.65 5.66
N PHE A 164 0.32 23.76 4.72
CA PHE A 164 -0.63 22.77 4.22
C PHE A 164 -0.99 21.78 5.31
N GLN A 165 -2.27 21.52 5.45
CA GLN A 165 -2.79 20.56 6.43
C GLN A 165 -3.52 19.41 5.74
N THR A 166 -3.50 18.25 6.39
CA THR A 166 -4.32 17.10 6.01
C THR A 166 -5.79 17.48 5.94
N GLY A 167 -6.47 17.02 4.87
CA GLY A 167 -7.89 17.30 4.65
C GLY A 167 -8.18 18.52 3.76
N LEU A 168 -7.15 19.27 3.33
CA LEU A 168 -7.35 20.38 2.39
C LEU A 168 -7.91 19.86 1.06
N GLY A 169 -9.02 20.41 0.62
CA GLY A 169 -9.71 20.00 -0.62
C GLY A 169 -11.22 19.96 -0.44
N ASP A 170 -11.87 19.14 -1.24
CA ASP A 170 -13.33 18.94 -1.20
C ASP A 170 -13.67 17.44 -1.09
N GLU A 171 -14.93 17.06 -1.26
CA GLU A 171 -15.38 15.68 -1.19
C GLU A 171 -14.88 14.79 -2.36
N TYR A 172 -14.26 15.35 -3.38
CA TYR A 172 -13.74 14.58 -4.55
C TYR A 172 -12.23 14.41 -4.54
N PHE A 173 -11.53 15.40 -4.01
CA PHE A 173 -10.07 15.35 -3.87
C PHE A 173 -9.64 16.03 -2.59
N ARG A 174 -8.93 15.29 -1.74
CA ARG A 174 -8.32 15.82 -0.51
C ARG A 174 -6.83 15.52 -0.48
N VAL A 175 -6.08 16.50 0.03
CA VAL A 175 -4.69 16.29 0.45
C VAL A 175 -4.72 15.39 1.68
N GLY A 176 -4.02 14.28 1.60
CA GLY A 176 -3.97 13.23 2.61
C GLY A 176 -2.86 13.41 3.63
N SER A 177 -2.40 12.28 4.14
CA SER A 177 -1.31 12.19 5.10
C SER A 177 0.06 12.48 4.48
N CYS A 178 1.05 12.85 5.31
CA CYS A 178 2.45 12.85 4.92
C CYS A 178 2.97 11.41 4.99
N LYS A 179 3.34 10.84 3.84
CA LYS A 179 3.74 9.43 3.68
C LYS A 179 5.26 9.31 3.53
N PHE A 180 5.82 8.28 4.13
CA PHE A 180 7.21 7.83 3.91
C PHE A 180 7.28 6.29 3.96
N MET A 181 8.46 5.69 3.76
CA MET A 181 8.64 4.25 3.77
C MET A 181 9.78 3.88 4.71
N ILE A 182 9.58 2.88 5.54
CA ILE A 182 10.59 2.46 6.53
C ILE A 182 11.30 1.20 6.09
N ASP A 183 10.57 0.23 5.53
CA ASP A 183 11.10 -1.10 5.26
C ASP A 183 10.65 -1.67 3.91
N GLY A 184 11.06 -2.90 3.66
CA GLY A 184 10.78 -3.62 2.44
C GLY A 184 9.48 -4.42 2.46
N GLY A 185 9.33 -5.33 1.48
CA GLY A 185 8.10 -6.07 1.22
C GLY A 185 7.91 -7.36 2.03
N SER A 186 6.68 -7.85 2.06
CA SER A 186 6.33 -9.12 2.70
C SER A 186 6.42 -10.33 1.77
N SER A 187 6.10 -10.20 0.50
CA SER A 187 6.02 -11.32 -0.45
C SER A 187 7.39 -11.75 -0.98
N GLY A 188 8.31 -10.80 -1.18
CA GLY A 188 9.73 -11.08 -1.30
C GLY A 188 10.38 -10.66 0.02
N PRO A 189 10.50 -11.54 1.03
CA PRO A 189 10.66 -11.14 2.41
C PRO A 189 11.93 -10.30 2.61
N SER A 190 11.73 -8.99 2.68
CA SER A 190 12.78 -7.99 2.92
C SER A 190 12.39 -6.97 3.98
N CYS A 191 11.17 -7.05 4.55
CA CYS A 191 10.72 -6.13 5.58
C CYS A 191 11.57 -6.21 6.85
N TYR A 192 11.63 -5.11 7.59
CA TYR A 192 12.45 -5.02 8.81
C TYR A 192 11.73 -5.65 10.00
N THR A 193 12.16 -6.86 10.37
CA THR A 193 11.67 -7.61 11.52
C THR A 193 12.61 -7.47 12.71
N ARG A 194 12.08 -7.50 13.95
CA ARG A 194 12.88 -7.49 15.18
C ARG A 194 13.84 -8.67 15.22
N GLU A 195 13.32 -9.85 14.93
CA GLU A 195 14.09 -11.09 14.86
C GLU A 195 14.32 -11.50 13.38
N PRO A 196 15.39 -12.23 13.07
CA PRO A 196 15.61 -12.80 11.74
C PRO A 196 14.42 -13.60 11.22
N TYR A 197 14.38 -13.82 9.90
CA TYR A 197 13.36 -14.69 9.30
C TYR A 197 13.56 -16.15 9.69
N ASP A 198 12.47 -16.86 9.98
CA ASP A 198 12.51 -18.24 10.46
C ASP A 198 13.08 -19.21 9.43
N HIS A 199 12.79 -18.97 8.13
CA HIS A 199 13.22 -19.86 7.07
C HIS A 199 14.67 -19.63 6.62
N ASP A 200 15.19 -18.41 6.77
CA ASP A 200 16.56 -18.03 6.43
C ASP A 200 17.01 -16.80 7.26
N PRO A 201 17.72 -17.03 8.36
CA PRO A 201 18.18 -15.94 9.23
C PRO A 201 19.20 -14.98 8.57
N THR A 202 19.75 -15.36 7.40
CA THR A 202 20.75 -14.54 6.69
C THR A 202 20.12 -13.56 5.70
N MET A 203 18.82 -13.67 5.46
CA MET A 203 18.14 -12.76 4.53
C MET A 203 18.26 -11.32 4.94
N HIS A 204 18.48 -10.47 3.94
CA HIS A 204 18.50 -9.03 4.09
C HIS A 204 17.14 -8.51 4.61
N ARG A 205 17.21 -7.62 5.59
CA ARG A 205 16.06 -6.90 6.15
C ARG A 205 16.25 -5.42 5.86
N GLU A 206 15.47 -4.91 4.95
CA GLU A 206 15.56 -3.53 4.48
C GLU A 206 15.10 -2.58 5.58
N LYS A 207 15.91 -1.58 5.87
CA LYS A 207 15.61 -0.49 6.80
C LYS A 207 16.10 0.82 6.17
N ALA A 208 15.18 1.64 5.70
CA ALA A 208 15.49 2.88 5.01
C ALA A 208 15.78 4.06 5.97
N TRP A 209 15.35 3.95 7.24
CA TRP A 209 15.46 5.00 8.25
C TRP A 209 15.99 4.45 9.57
N GLU A 210 16.72 5.28 10.31
CA GLU A 210 17.05 4.98 11.70
C GLU A 210 15.87 5.35 12.62
N ARG A 211 15.80 4.70 13.77
CA ARG A 211 14.69 4.85 14.76
C ARG A 211 14.48 6.31 15.16
N GLU A 212 15.55 7.02 15.44
CA GLU A 212 15.53 8.43 15.83
C GLU A 212 15.06 9.33 14.70
N GLU A 213 15.45 9.04 13.47
CA GLU A 213 15.03 9.79 12.28
C GLU A 213 13.53 9.66 12.05
N VAL A 214 12.97 8.45 12.20
CA VAL A 214 11.52 8.20 12.13
C VAL A 214 10.79 9.03 13.19
N ALA A 215 11.27 9.01 14.42
CA ALA A 215 10.63 9.73 15.53
C ALA A 215 10.69 11.26 15.34
N ASP A 216 11.80 11.79 14.86
CA ASP A 216 11.95 13.24 14.59
C ASP A 216 11.05 13.68 13.43
N TYR A 217 10.92 12.83 12.40
CA TYR A 217 10.08 13.15 11.25
C TYR A 217 8.59 13.09 11.60
N ILE A 218 8.16 12.08 12.36
CA ILE A 218 6.80 12.00 12.88
C ILE A 218 6.48 13.23 13.73
N LYS A 219 7.42 13.66 14.60
CA LYS A 219 7.24 14.85 15.41
C LYS A 219 7.05 16.12 14.56
N LEU A 220 7.86 16.28 13.51
CA LEU A 220 7.72 17.39 12.57
C LEU A 220 6.32 17.44 11.94
N ILE A 221 5.81 16.30 11.47
CA ILE A 221 4.48 16.18 10.84
C ILE A 221 3.36 16.45 11.88
N ASN A 222 3.49 15.88 13.08
CA ASN A 222 2.53 16.06 14.17
C ASN A 222 2.44 17.53 14.61
N ASP A 223 3.57 18.21 14.76
CA ASP A 223 3.63 19.61 15.17
C ASP A 223 3.08 20.57 14.08
N ALA A 224 3.14 20.15 12.82
CA ALA A 224 2.52 20.86 11.69
C ALA A 224 1.02 20.54 11.52
N GLU A 225 0.39 19.84 12.47
CA GLU A 225 -1.03 19.47 12.45
C GLU A 225 -1.42 18.62 11.23
N CYS A 226 -0.49 17.79 10.75
CA CYS A 226 -0.71 16.86 9.65
C CYS A 226 -0.80 15.42 10.14
N GLN A 227 -1.54 14.59 9.42
CA GLN A 227 -1.56 13.14 9.63
C GLN A 227 -0.26 12.53 9.10
N ALA A 228 0.48 11.83 9.94
CA ALA A 228 1.65 11.05 9.53
C ALA A 228 1.24 9.61 9.16
N THR A 229 1.89 9.04 8.16
CA THR A 229 1.82 7.62 7.85
C THR A 229 3.13 7.11 7.26
N ALA A 230 3.39 5.82 7.39
CA ALA A 230 4.49 5.17 6.68
C ALA A 230 4.11 3.77 6.21
N HIS A 231 4.76 3.32 5.14
CA HIS A 231 4.88 1.91 4.83
C HIS A 231 5.71 1.26 5.94
N ALA A 232 5.11 0.36 6.69
CA ALA A 232 5.75 -0.42 7.74
C ALA A 232 5.12 -1.82 7.82
N ILE A 233 5.85 -2.83 7.36
CA ILE A 233 5.39 -4.21 7.22
C ILE A 233 5.92 -5.07 8.37
N GLY A 234 7.23 -5.04 8.61
CA GLY A 234 7.86 -5.81 9.68
C GLY A 234 7.58 -5.25 11.07
N ASP A 235 7.53 -6.10 12.07
CA ASP A 235 7.29 -5.71 13.46
C ASP A 235 8.34 -4.74 14.01
N GLY A 236 9.56 -4.75 13.51
CA GLY A 236 10.58 -3.76 13.81
C GLY A 236 10.27 -2.38 13.21
N ALA A 237 9.77 -2.33 11.97
CA ALA A 237 9.35 -1.08 11.33
C ALA A 237 8.10 -0.49 11.99
N VAL A 238 7.11 -1.33 12.30
CA VAL A 238 5.91 -0.93 13.05
C VAL A 238 6.28 -0.38 14.42
N GLU A 239 7.24 -1.00 15.11
CA GLU A 239 7.74 -0.49 16.40
C GLU A 239 8.34 0.90 16.28
N PHE A 240 9.13 1.18 15.24
CA PHE A 240 9.67 2.53 15.00
C PHE A 240 8.55 3.57 14.86
N MET A 241 7.48 3.22 14.15
CA MET A 241 6.30 4.10 14.03
C MET A 241 5.61 4.33 15.36
N VAL A 242 5.34 3.28 16.12
CA VAL A 242 4.66 3.36 17.42
C VAL A 242 5.47 4.20 18.41
N GLU A 243 6.77 3.98 18.51
CA GLU A 243 7.66 4.77 19.36
C GLU A 243 7.77 6.24 18.91
N GLY A 244 7.77 6.47 17.59
CA GLY A 244 7.75 7.81 17.04
C GLY A 244 6.49 8.57 17.43
N TYR A 245 5.33 7.93 17.38
CA TYR A 245 4.06 8.50 17.83
C TYR A 245 4.05 8.74 19.34
N GLU A 246 4.54 7.80 20.15
CA GLU A 246 4.67 7.99 21.61
C GLU A 246 5.55 9.20 21.95
N LYS A 247 6.67 9.36 21.25
CA LYS A 247 7.57 10.51 21.43
C LYS A 247 6.89 11.82 21.05
N ALA A 248 6.22 11.87 19.90
CA ALA A 248 5.51 13.05 19.45
C ALA A 248 4.37 13.43 20.41
N PHE A 249 3.59 12.44 20.88
CA PHE A 249 2.44 12.66 21.77
C PHE A 249 2.84 13.02 23.20
N LYS A 250 4.04 12.67 23.64
CA LYS A 250 4.57 13.10 24.92
C LYS A 250 4.73 14.62 24.99
N ASP A 251 5.13 15.22 23.88
CA ASP A 251 5.38 16.67 23.78
C ASP A 251 4.10 17.42 23.33
N ASN A 252 3.37 16.86 22.37
CA ASN A 252 2.20 17.47 21.76
C ASN A 252 1.15 16.39 21.38
N PRO A 253 0.31 15.94 22.33
CA PRO A 253 -0.65 14.87 22.08
C PRO A 253 -1.75 15.32 21.12
N ARG A 254 -1.84 14.69 19.96
CA ARG A 254 -2.79 14.97 18.89
C ARG A 254 -3.52 13.70 18.41
N PRO A 255 -4.30 13.02 19.28
CA PRO A 255 -5.04 11.81 18.89
C PRO A 255 -6.11 12.08 17.84
N ASP A 256 -6.51 13.33 17.67
CA ASP A 256 -7.42 13.83 16.65
C ASP A 256 -6.82 13.76 15.22
N LEU A 257 -5.50 13.75 15.08
CA LEU A 257 -4.82 13.56 13.78
C LEU A 257 -4.92 12.12 13.24
N ARG A 258 -5.33 11.15 14.05
CA ARG A 258 -5.56 9.77 13.61
C ARG A 258 -4.41 9.25 12.77
N HIS A 259 -3.18 9.38 13.27
CA HIS A 259 -1.99 8.93 12.55
C HIS A 259 -2.14 7.49 12.09
N ARG A 260 -1.48 7.13 10.99
CA ARG A 260 -1.68 5.84 10.31
C ARG A 260 -0.40 5.02 10.29
N ILE A 261 -0.55 3.76 9.98
CA ILE A 261 0.54 2.84 9.57
C ILE A 261 -0.01 2.05 8.39
N GLU A 262 0.60 2.22 7.23
CA GLU A 262 0.22 1.46 6.03
C GLU A 262 0.84 0.06 6.09
N HIS A 263 0.10 -0.92 5.67
CA HIS A 263 0.33 -2.35 5.77
C HIS A 263 0.20 -2.90 7.19
N CYS A 264 0.94 -2.38 8.16
CA CYS A 264 0.87 -2.79 9.57
C CYS A 264 0.74 -4.32 9.73
N THR A 265 1.61 -5.05 8.99
CA THR A 265 1.36 -6.44 8.66
C THR A 265 1.78 -7.40 9.75
N LEU A 266 3.01 -7.25 10.26
CA LEU A 266 3.51 -8.01 11.41
C LEU A 266 3.45 -7.14 12.65
N VAL A 267 2.73 -7.61 13.65
CA VAL A 267 2.57 -6.95 14.95
C VAL A 267 2.56 -7.97 16.05
N ASP A 268 2.52 -7.52 17.28
CA ASP A 268 2.21 -8.32 18.45
C ASP A 268 1.20 -7.59 19.35
N GLN A 269 0.79 -8.21 20.44
CA GLN A 269 -0.21 -7.62 21.32
C GLN A 269 0.28 -6.33 21.97
N ASP A 270 1.58 -6.20 22.29
CA ASP A 270 2.14 -4.96 22.87
C ASP A 270 1.99 -3.79 21.89
N LEU A 271 2.36 -3.97 20.63
CA LEU A 271 2.21 -2.93 19.60
C LEU A 271 0.74 -2.54 19.39
N ILE A 272 -0.17 -3.53 19.39
CA ILE A 272 -1.61 -3.28 19.27
C ILE A 272 -2.12 -2.44 20.45
N ASP A 273 -1.78 -2.81 21.67
CA ASP A 273 -2.21 -2.10 22.89
C ASP A 273 -1.68 -0.65 22.94
N ARG A 274 -0.46 -0.43 22.45
CA ARG A 274 0.16 0.89 22.37
C ARG A 274 -0.52 1.76 21.29
N MET A 275 -0.78 1.21 20.11
CA MET A 275 -1.53 1.89 19.04
C MET A 275 -2.94 2.30 19.51
N ALA A 276 -3.65 1.42 20.21
CA ALA A 276 -4.99 1.69 20.71
C ALA A 276 -5.04 2.91 21.65
N LYS A 277 -4.04 3.06 22.55
CA LYS A 277 -3.95 4.19 23.47
C LYS A 277 -3.79 5.55 22.79
N MET A 278 -3.26 5.56 21.56
CA MET A 278 -2.95 6.77 20.81
C MET A 278 -3.96 7.06 19.70
N ASN A 279 -5.02 6.26 19.54
CA ASN A 279 -5.97 6.36 18.42
C ASN A 279 -5.27 6.28 17.05
N ILE A 280 -4.26 5.43 16.91
CA ILE A 280 -3.63 5.16 15.62
C ILE A 280 -4.60 4.37 14.74
N CYS A 281 -4.66 4.69 13.46
CA CYS A 281 -5.57 4.11 12.48
C CYS A 281 -4.78 3.28 11.43
N PRO A 282 -4.39 2.04 11.70
CA PRO A 282 -3.68 1.22 10.73
C PRO A 282 -4.53 0.95 9.49
N SER A 283 -3.90 0.95 8.33
CA SER A 283 -4.48 0.45 7.09
C SER A 283 -3.86 -0.90 6.76
N VAL A 284 -4.60 -1.99 7.00
CA VAL A 284 -4.03 -3.33 7.11
C VAL A 284 -4.17 -4.11 5.80
N ASN A 285 -3.07 -4.66 5.30
CA ASN A 285 -3.09 -5.50 4.11
C ASN A 285 -3.41 -6.97 4.43
N ALA A 286 -4.57 -7.21 5.06
CA ALA A 286 -5.01 -8.56 5.38
C ALA A 286 -5.51 -9.35 4.17
N GLY A 287 -5.99 -8.67 3.13
CA GLY A 287 -6.47 -9.29 1.90
C GLY A 287 -5.39 -10.06 1.13
N ILE A 288 -4.12 -9.66 1.27
CA ILE A 288 -2.98 -10.30 0.60
C ILE A 288 -2.81 -11.78 0.99
N VAL A 289 -3.37 -12.21 2.12
CA VAL A 289 -3.36 -13.62 2.54
C VAL A 289 -4.02 -14.52 1.48
N ALA A 290 -5.02 -14.02 0.75
CA ALA A 290 -5.64 -14.76 -0.34
C ALA A 290 -4.68 -15.11 -1.50
N LYS A 291 -3.57 -14.38 -1.62
CA LYS A 291 -2.54 -14.62 -2.67
C LYS A 291 -1.29 -15.31 -2.13
N ASN A 292 -0.82 -14.91 -0.97
CA ASN A 292 0.54 -15.24 -0.51
C ASN A 292 0.59 -15.85 0.90
N GLY A 293 -0.54 -16.16 1.51
CA GLY A 293 -0.63 -16.62 2.90
C GLY A 293 0.22 -17.85 3.21
N GLY A 294 0.29 -18.82 2.28
CA GLY A 294 1.13 -20.01 2.43
C GLY A 294 2.63 -19.70 2.48
N SER A 295 3.08 -18.69 1.74
CA SER A 295 4.47 -18.21 1.81
C SER A 295 4.76 -17.53 3.15
N TYR A 296 3.83 -16.76 3.66
CA TYR A 296 4.00 -16.05 4.93
C TYR A 296 4.11 -16.99 6.13
N MET A 297 3.35 -18.08 6.16
CA MET A 297 3.50 -19.12 7.17
C MET A 297 4.92 -19.67 7.23
N ARG A 298 5.57 -19.84 6.05
CA ARG A 298 6.95 -20.29 5.95
C ARG A 298 7.95 -19.23 6.40
N PHE A 299 7.72 -17.96 6.01
CA PHE A 299 8.69 -16.88 6.26
C PHE A 299 8.73 -16.45 7.71
N TYR A 300 7.59 -16.43 8.38
CA TYR A 300 7.42 -15.82 9.70
C TYR A 300 7.13 -16.82 10.84
N GLY A 301 7.02 -18.12 10.51
CA GLY A 301 6.79 -19.17 11.53
C GLY A 301 5.63 -18.84 12.46
N GLU A 302 5.84 -18.95 13.76
CA GLU A 302 4.84 -18.66 14.81
C GLU A 302 4.39 -17.19 14.83
N ARG A 303 5.19 -16.27 14.34
CA ARG A 303 4.82 -14.84 14.21
C ARG A 303 3.69 -14.62 13.22
N ASN A 304 3.48 -15.57 12.31
CA ASN A 304 2.41 -15.50 11.32
C ASN A 304 1.00 -15.44 11.93
N LYS A 305 0.81 -15.86 13.18
CA LYS A 305 -0.47 -15.76 13.91
C LYS A 305 -0.98 -14.31 14.05
N TYR A 306 -0.07 -13.32 14.02
CA TYR A 306 -0.38 -11.90 14.06
C TYR A 306 -0.24 -11.22 12.69
N PHE A 307 -0.07 -11.98 11.61
CA PHE A 307 0.00 -11.42 10.26
C PHE A 307 -1.36 -10.83 9.87
N GLY A 308 -1.39 -9.52 9.59
CA GLY A 308 -2.63 -8.79 9.30
C GLY A 308 -3.65 -8.93 10.44
N ALA A 309 -3.28 -8.53 11.65
CA ALA A 309 -3.94 -8.82 12.93
C ALA A 309 -5.27 -8.05 13.13
N LEU A 310 -6.18 -8.10 12.16
CA LEU A 310 -7.45 -7.35 12.15
C LEU A 310 -8.30 -7.64 13.38
N LYS A 311 -8.45 -8.93 13.74
CA LYS A 311 -9.31 -9.31 14.86
C LYS A 311 -8.79 -8.74 16.19
N SER A 312 -7.51 -8.91 16.47
CA SER A 312 -6.88 -8.35 17.67
C SER A 312 -6.97 -6.82 17.72
N MET A 313 -6.81 -6.15 16.59
CA MET A 313 -6.97 -4.69 16.49
C MET A 313 -8.40 -4.24 16.78
N ILE A 314 -9.40 -4.92 16.21
CA ILE A 314 -10.83 -4.63 16.46
C ILE A 314 -11.17 -4.86 17.95
N GLU A 315 -10.71 -5.96 18.55
CA GLU A 315 -10.91 -6.28 19.96
C GLU A 315 -10.25 -5.25 20.89
N ALA A 316 -9.12 -4.66 20.47
CA ALA A 316 -8.47 -3.55 21.17
C ALA A 316 -9.15 -2.19 20.94
N GLY A 317 -10.23 -2.12 20.15
CA GLY A 317 -10.95 -0.89 19.84
C GLY A 317 -10.33 0.00 18.75
N ILE A 318 -9.32 -0.50 18.02
CA ILE A 318 -8.67 0.22 16.94
C ILE A 318 -9.60 0.28 15.72
N LYS A 319 -9.77 1.48 15.16
CA LYS A 319 -10.48 1.68 13.89
C LYS A 319 -9.51 1.48 12.72
N CYS A 320 -9.08 0.24 12.51
CA CYS A 320 -8.27 -0.11 11.34
C CYS A 320 -9.12 -0.11 10.06
N SER A 321 -8.48 0.09 8.92
CA SER A 321 -9.07 -0.05 7.59
C SER A 321 -8.43 -1.20 6.81
N LEU A 322 -9.11 -1.67 5.77
CA LEU A 322 -8.61 -2.67 4.85
C LEU A 322 -8.00 -1.98 3.63
N GLN A 323 -6.80 -2.38 3.24
CA GLN A 323 -6.17 -1.89 2.03
C GLN A 323 -5.97 -3.00 0.99
N SER A 324 -5.89 -2.60 -0.27
CA SER A 324 -5.59 -3.49 -1.40
C SER A 324 -4.12 -3.50 -1.76
N ASP A 325 -3.45 -2.36 -1.62
CA ASP A 325 -2.11 -2.14 -2.18
C ASP A 325 -2.07 -2.42 -3.69
N SER A 326 -3.10 -1.95 -4.38
CA SER A 326 -3.22 -2.13 -5.84
C SER A 326 -2.08 -1.41 -6.58
N PRO A 327 -1.50 -2.01 -7.63
CA PRO A 327 -1.90 -3.27 -8.30
C PRO A 327 -1.29 -4.54 -7.70
N SER A 328 -0.51 -4.48 -6.64
CA SER A 328 0.20 -5.64 -6.06
C SER A 328 -0.75 -6.60 -5.35
N GLY A 329 -1.72 -6.07 -4.61
CA GLY A 329 -2.70 -6.85 -3.85
C GLY A 329 -4.05 -7.01 -4.55
N PRO A 330 -4.92 -7.87 -4.01
CA PRO A 330 -6.32 -7.98 -4.42
C PRO A 330 -7.09 -6.72 -4.03
N TYR A 331 -8.25 -6.45 -4.67
CA TYR A 331 -9.14 -5.36 -4.28
C TYR A 331 -10.61 -5.78 -4.34
N GLY A 332 -11.50 -4.92 -3.81
CA GLY A 332 -12.92 -5.25 -3.72
C GLY A 332 -13.16 -6.48 -2.84
N PHE A 333 -14.02 -7.38 -3.30
CA PHE A 333 -14.41 -8.58 -2.55
C PHE A 333 -13.30 -9.63 -2.38
N GLU A 334 -12.27 -9.62 -3.22
CA GLU A 334 -11.10 -10.47 -3.00
C GLU A 334 -10.32 -10.07 -1.73
N CYS A 335 -10.26 -8.76 -1.44
CA CYS A 335 -9.69 -8.24 -0.19
C CYS A 335 -10.50 -8.70 1.03
N ILE A 336 -11.84 -8.62 0.94
CA ILE A 336 -12.77 -9.07 1.97
C ILE A 336 -12.62 -10.58 2.18
N ASP A 337 -12.54 -11.36 1.10
CA ASP A 337 -12.32 -12.81 1.15
C ASP A 337 -11.05 -13.16 1.94
N GLY A 338 -9.94 -12.48 1.65
CA GLY A 338 -8.68 -12.70 2.36
C GLY A 338 -8.77 -12.41 3.86
N ALA A 339 -9.50 -11.36 4.25
CA ALA A 339 -9.71 -11.00 5.65
C ALA A 339 -10.63 -11.97 6.41
N VAL A 340 -11.69 -12.48 5.74
CA VAL A 340 -12.69 -13.38 6.32
C VAL A 340 -12.22 -14.83 6.33
N ASN A 341 -11.70 -15.33 5.21
CA ASN A 341 -11.38 -16.73 5.02
C ASN A 341 -9.94 -17.10 5.34
N ARG A 342 -9.02 -16.15 5.20
CA ARG A 342 -7.58 -16.37 5.37
C ARG A 342 -7.10 -17.62 4.64
N TYR A 343 -7.51 -17.75 3.40
CA TYR A 343 -7.25 -18.90 2.54
C TYR A 343 -6.43 -18.48 1.33
N ASP A 344 -5.24 -19.05 1.18
CA ASP A 344 -4.39 -18.81 0.01
C ASP A 344 -5.00 -19.55 -1.20
N ARG A 345 -5.61 -18.79 -2.09
CA ARG A 345 -6.29 -19.30 -3.27
C ARG A 345 -5.32 -19.76 -4.37
N VAL A 346 -4.12 -19.20 -4.37
CA VAL A 346 -3.08 -19.55 -5.35
C VAL A 346 -2.46 -20.90 -5.00
N ARG A 347 -2.15 -21.12 -3.72
CA ARG A 347 -1.51 -22.36 -3.24
C ARG A 347 -2.51 -23.37 -2.70
N ASN A 348 -3.78 -23.01 -2.67
CA ASN A 348 -4.89 -23.85 -2.18
C ASN A 348 -4.63 -24.35 -0.74
N VAL A 349 -4.28 -23.43 0.17
CA VAL A 349 -3.95 -23.76 1.55
C VAL A 349 -4.65 -22.85 2.55
N GLN A 350 -5.18 -23.46 3.63
CA GLN A 350 -5.73 -22.72 4.77
C GLN A 350 -4.60 -22.13 5.60
N CYS A 351 -4.62 -20.82 5.78
CA CYS A 351 -3.71 -20.10 6.66
C CYS A 351 -4.27 -20.02 8.08
N ASP A 352 -3.46 -19.49 9.01
CA ASP A 352 -3.90 -19.26 10.39
C ASP A 352 -5.14 -18.37 10.42
N THR A 353 -6.19 -18.85 11.09
CA THR A 353 -7.50 -18.19 11.16
C THR A 353 -7.73 -17.38 12.44
N THR A 354 -6.75 -17.30 13.32
CA THR A 354 -6.89 -16.57 14.61
C THR A 354 -7.22 -15.09 14.41
N GLN A 355 -6.79 -14.51 13.29
CA GLN A 355 -7.05 -13.12 12.91
C GLN A 355 -8.16 -12.96 11.87
N ALA A 356 -8.91 -14.03 11.58
CA ALA A 356 -10.09 -13.95 10.71
C ALA A 356 -11.18 -13.09 11.36
N VAL A 357 -11.83 -12.26 10.55
CA VAL A 357 -12.94 -11.41 10.98
C VAL A 357 -14.25 -11.89 10.37
N SER A 358 -15.38 -11.50 10.97
CA SER A 358 -16.69 -11.75 10.38
C SER A 358 -16.87 -10.92 9.10
N LEU A 359 -17.80 -11.33 8.24
CA LEU A 359 -18.13 -10.58 7.01
C LEU A 359 -18.55 -9.14 7.32
N MET A 360 -19.34 -8.92 8.37
CA MET A 360 -19.79 -7.57 8.75
C MET A 360 -18.65 -6.70 9.29
N GLU A 361 -17.71 -7.27 10.02
CA GLU A 361 -16.48 -6.57 10.42
C GLU A 361 -15.65 -6.23 9.19
N ALA A 362 -15.45 -7.17 8.26
CA ALA A 362 -14.72 -6.92 7.01
C ALA A 362 -15.35 -5.78 6.18
N ILE A 363 -16.69 -5.75 6.07
CA ILE A 363 -17.40 -4.65 5.40
C ILE A 363 -17.16 -3.32 6.14
N ARG A 364 -17.24 -3.28 7.47
CA ARG A 364 -16.99 -2.06 8.25
C ARG A 364 -15.58 -1.52 8.04
N ILE A 365 -14.57 -2.37 8.09
CA ILE A 365 -13.18 -1.94 7.90
C ILE A 365 -12.89 -1.52 6.45
N ALA A 366 -13.63 -2.05 5.48
CA ALA A 366 -13.54 -1.66 4.07
C ALA A 366 -14.35 -0.40 3.72
N THR A 367 -15.25 0.08 4.60
CA THR A 367 -16.15 1.20 4.33
C THR A 367 -16.00 2.32 5.36
N ILE A 368 -16.77 2.29 6.44
CA ILE A 368 -16.83 3.39 7.43
C ILE A 368 -15.49 3.63 8.13
N ASN A 369 -14.69 2.59 8.38
CA ASN A 369 -13.37 2.78 8.97
C ASN A 369 -12.37 3.39 7.96
N GLY A 370 -12.50 3.08 6.66
CA GLY A 370 -11.76 3.77 5.62
C GLY A 370 -12.07 5.28 5.64
N ALA A 371 -13.36 5.64 5.65
CA ALA A 371 -13.81 7.03 5.77
C ALA A 371 -13.30 7.69 7.07
N TYR A 372 -13.28 6.98 8.20
CA TYR A 372 -12.71 7.48 9.46
C TYR A 372 -11.22 7.83 9.33
N GLY A 373 -10.45 6.99 8.62
CA GLY A 373 -9.02 7.23 8.40
C GLY A 373 -8.71 8.48 7.56
N SER A 374 -9.70 8.98 6.79
CA SER A 374 -9.63 10.21 5.99
C SER A 374 -10.48 11.36 6.54
N PHE A 375 -11.02 11.25 7.77
CA PHE A 375 -11.86 12.28 8.42
C PHE A 375 -13.17 12.56 7.67
N GLU A 376 -13.76 11.55 7.07
CA GLU A 376 -14.94 11.69 6.20
C GLU A 376 -16.11 10.78 6.63
N GLU A 377 -16.04 10.17 7.81
CA GLU A 377 -17.08 9.24 8.32
C GLU A 377 -18.44 9.89 8.53
N ASP A 378 -18.48 11.21 8.67
CA ASP A 378 -19.73 11.96 8.80
C ASP A 378 -20.43 12.20 7.46
N ILE A 379 -19.69 12.09 6.34
CA ILE A 379 -20.23 12.36 5.00
C ILE A 379 -20.30 11.14 4.10
N LYS A 380 -19.58 10.05 4.40
CA LYS A 380 -19.56 8.80 3.60
C LYS A 380 -19.22 7.57 4.44
N GLY A 381 -19.20 6.39 3.82
CA GLY A 381 -18.79 5.11 4.43
C GLY A 381 -19.94 4.31 5.05
N SER A 382 -21.16 4.84 5.05
CA SER A 382 -22.39 4.14 5.43
C SER A 382 -23.58 4.69 4.67
N LEU A 383 -24.66 3.89 4.56
CA LEU A 383 -25.92 4.28 3.92
C LEU A 383 -26.84 4.90 4.95
N GLU A 384 -26.69 6.20 5.20
CA GLU A 384 -27.45 6.98 6.17
C GLU A 384 -27.95 8.29 5.54
N ASN A 385 -29.11 8.79 6.01
CA ASN A 385 -29.64 10.06 5.55
C ASN A 385 -28.67 11.22 5.85
N GLY A 386 -28.40 12.03 4.84
CA GLY A 386 -27.50 13.18 4.94
C GLY A 386 -26.06 12.88 4.51
N LYS A 387 -25.72 11.63 4.25
CA LYS A 387 -24.42 11.25 3.64
C LYS A 387 -24.49 11.24 2.12
N LEU A 388 -23.32 11.29 1.51
CA LEU A 388 -23.16 11.21 0.05
C LEU A 388 -23.72 9.90 -0.48
N ALA A 389 -24.39 9.96 -1.62
CA ALA A 389 -25.04 8.81 -2.25
C ALA A 389 -24.01 7.95 -3.01
N ASP A 390 -23.06 7.41 -2.26
CA ASP A 390 -22.03 6.48 -2.75
C ASP A 390 -22.44 5.05 -2.35
N MET A 391 -22.79 4.21 -3.31
CA MET A 391 -23.27 2.85 -3.05
C MET A 391 -22.94 1.89 -4.18
N ILE A 392 -22.98 0.61 -3.87
CA ILE A 392 -22.85 -0.47 -4.85
C ILE A 392 -24.02 -1.43 -4.75
N VAL A 393 -24.36 -2.05 -5.87
CA VAL A 393 -25.28 -3.20 -5.91
C VAL A 393 -24.46 -4.43 -6.29
N LEU A 394 -24.70 -5.52 -5.57
CA LEU A 394 -23.98 -6.78 -5.75
C LEU A 394 -24.85 -7.77 -6.54
N ASP A 395 -24.23 -8.71 -7.23
CA ASP A 395 -24.89 -9.75 -8.04
C ASP A 395 -25.62 -10.80 -7.19
N ARG A 396 -25.45 -10.77 -5.88
CA ARG A 396 -26.02 -11.76 -4.95
C ARG A 396 -26.10 -11.25 -3.51
N ASP A 397 -26.92 -11.92 -2.71
CA ASP A 397 -26.95 -11.72 -1.27
C ASP A 397 -25.73 -12.36 -0.61
N ILE A 398 -24.81 -11.51 -0.14
CA ILE A 398 -23.56 -11.94 0.49
C ILE A 398 -23.73 -12.47 1.90
N LEU A 399 -24.88 -12.24 2.54
CA LEU A 399 -25.17 -12.72 3.90
C LEU A 399 -25.67 -14.16 3.91
N GLU A 400 -26.28 -14.60 2.79
CA GLU A 400 -26.87 -15.94 2.65
C GLU A 400 -25.97 -16.92 1.86
N MET A 401 -24.84 -16.46 1.33
CA MET A 401 -23.93 -17.29 0.54
C MET A 401 -22.88 -18.00 1.39
N ASP A 402 -22.26 -19.04 0.81
CA ASP A 402 -21.04 -19.61 1.42
C ASP A 402 -19.92 -18.58 1.41
N LYS A 403 -19.34 -18.29 2.58
CA LYS A 403 -18.26 -17.34 2.74
C LYS A 403 -17.05 -17.65 1.84
N PHE A 404 -16.80 -18.93 1.53
CA PHE A 404 -15.69 -19.33 0.64
C PHE A 404 -15.91 -18.92 -0.82
N ASP A 405 -17.10 -18.45 -1.18
CA ASP A 405 -17.42 -17.90 -2.49
C ASP A 405 -17.36 -16.36 -2.57
N LEU A 406 -16.95 -15.67 -1.49
CA LEU A 406 -16.84 -14.21 -1.44
C LEU A 406 -15.99 -13.62 -2.57
N TYR A 407 -14.91 -14.28 -2.95
CA TYR A 407 -14.06 -13.84 -4.07
C TYR A 407 -14.74 -13.87 -5.45
N LYS A 408 -15.91 -14.53 -5.56
CA LYS A 408 -16.71 -14.61 -6.80
C LYS A 408 -17.77 -13.51 -6.91
N VAL A 409 -17.98 -12.75 -5.85
CA VAL A 409 -18.95 -11.66 -5.82
C VAL A 409 -18.60 -10.62 -6.86
N LYS A 410 -19.60 -10.22 -7.65
CA LYS A 410 -19.46 -9.18 -8.66
C LYS A 410 -20.27 -7.95 -8.27
N VAL A 411 -19.81 -6.81 -8.72
CA VAL A 411 -20.55 -5.56 -8.58
C VAL A 411 -21.39 -5.36 -9.83
N ASP A 412 -22.68 -5.22 -9.65
CA ASP A 412 -23.65 -4.96 -10.72
C ASP A 412 -23.75 -3.49 -11.05
N LEU A 413 -23.67 -2.64 -10.02
CA LEU A 413 -23.74 -1.19 -10.17
C LEU A 413 -22.83 -0.50 -9.17
N THR A 414 -22.14 0.56 -9.62
CA THR A 414 -21.44 1.51 -8.74
C THR A 414 -22.00 2.91 -8.97
N MET A 415 -22.48 3.53 -7.88
CA MET A 415 -23.01 4.88 -7.84
C MET A 415 -22.12 5.76 -6.96
N ILE A 416 -21.82 6.97 -7.43
CA ILE A 416 -21.06 7.98 -6.70
C ILE A 416 -21.80 9.31 -6.81
N ASP A 417 -22.09 9.94 -5.67
CA ASP A 417 -22.83 11.21 -5.60
C ASP A 417 -24.21 11.13 -6.28
N GLY A 418 -24.87 9.97 -6.24
CA GLY A 418 -26.13 9.72 -6.92
C GLY A 418 -26.04 9.51 -8.43
N GLU A 419 -24.84 9.59 -9.02
CA GLU A 419 -24.59 9.30 -10.44
C GLU A 419 -24.21 7.81 -10.60
N ILE A 420 -24.88 7.10 -11.49
CA ILE A 420 -24.51 5.74 -11.87
C ILE A 420 -23.24 5.82 -12.73
N CYS A 421 -22.11 5.40 -12.16
CA CYS A 421 -20.79 5.46 -12.81
C CYS A 421 -20.39 4.15 -13.50
N TYR A 422 -20.98 3.02 -13.08
CA TYR A 422 -20.72 1.71 -13.66
C TYR A 422 -21.97 0.83 -13.56
N VAL A 423 -22.25 0.10 -14.62
CA VAL A 423 -23.20 -1.01 -14.64
C VAL A 423 -22.55 -2.17 -15.37
N ARG A 424 -22.60 -3.36 -14.79
CA ARG A 424 -22.10 -4.59 -15.40
C ARG A 424 -22.88 -4.91 -16.66
N ASP A 425 -22.21 -5.32 -17.74
CA ASP A 425 -22.82 -5.49 -19.07
C ASP A 425 -24.02 -6.44 -19.07
N GLU A 426 -23.98 -7.51 -18.27
CA GLU A 426 -25.01 -8.54 -18.21
C GLU A 426 -26.36 -8.05 -17.62
N VAL A 427 -26.34 -6.92 -16.89
CA VAL A 427 -27.53 -6.37 -16.19
C VAL A 427 -27.86 -4.93 -16.61
N LYS A 428 -27.27 -4.41 -17.69
CA LYS A 428 -27.49 -3.03 -18.17
C LYS A 428 -28.96 -2.66 -18.45
N GLY A 429 -29.82 -3.61 -18.63
CA GLY A 429 -31.25 -3.36 -18.86
C GLY A 429 -32.10 -3.34 -17.59
N GLU A 430 -31.51 -3.54 -16.41
CA GLU A 430 -32.21 -3.64 -15.12
C GLU A 430 -32.18 -2.34 -14.32
N PHE A 431 -31.28 -1.40 -14.67
CA PHE A 431 -31.04 -0.11 -13.98
C PHE A 431 -31.31 1.12 -14.83
#